data_44b385ee5ee5ae41dafac49a8046fa6d
#
_entry.id   44b385ee5ee5ae41dafac49a8046fa6d
#
_cell.length_a   1.000
_cell.length_b   1.000
_cell.length_c   1.000
_cell.angle_alpha   90.00
_cell.angle_beta   90.00
_cell.angle_gamma   90.00
#
_symmetry.space_group_name_H-M   'P 1'
#
loop_
_entity.id
_entity.type
_entity.pdbx_description
1 polymer ?
#
loop_
_entity_poly.entity_id
_entity_poly.type
_entity_poly.pdbx_seq_one_letter_code
_entity_poly.pdbx_strand_id
1 'polypeptide(L)'
;PTDSKYATFPSVSAGWVVNKEDFLKDVKLISYLKLRASWGANGSKSNLPGNEDKELWTLAGIRYPDATGTYQSGAQISKLVNKDLKWERTEMADIGFDLRLLNNKISFTADWYNKNTENLIALGTFPMSTGGGMPFVNAGTVNNKGFEFELGYTNNDNEFRYGASLNFSTLKNEVTQLDVNAPVAGASVRGYNLTWFEEGQPIWYFKGYKTDGIFDNKAEADSYNTKYGTTF
;
A
#
# COMPACT_ATOMS: atom_id res chain seq x y z
N PRO A 1 -13.86 10.75 -13.91
CA PRO A 1 -13.55 11.62 -15.03
C PRO A 1 -14.23 11.15 -16.29
N THR A 2 -14.64 12.06 -17.16
CA THR A 2 -15.37 11.72 -18.38
C THR A 2 -14.52 10.90 -19.34
N ASP A 3 -13.22 11.10 -19.31
CA ASP A 3 -12.26 10.51 -20.27
C ASP A 3 -11.59 9.22 -19.78
N SER A 4 -11.80 8.81 -18.51
CA SER A 4 -11.17 7.62 -17.92
C SER A 4 -12.19 6.64 -17.32
N LYS A 5 -13.38 6.52 -17.93
CA LYS A 5 -14.43 5.60 -17.45
C LYS A 5 -14.06 4.13 -17.62
N TYR A 6 -13.28 3.83 -18.65
CA TYR A 6 -12.89 2.47 -19.02
C TYR A 6 -11.38 2.35 -19.02
N ALA A 7 -10.87 1.24 -18.53
CA ALA A 7 -9.47 0.89 -18.59
C ALA A 7 -9.33 -0.60 -18.90
N THR A 8 -8.23 -0.98 -19.55
CA THR A 8 -7.96 -2.38 -19.89
C THR A 8 -6.93 -2.94 -18.93
N PHE A 9 -7.23 -4.12 -18.38
CA PHE A 9 -6.39 -4.80 -17.41
C PHE A 9 -6.05 -6.20 -17.92
N PRO A 10 -5.00 -6.36 -18.73
CA PRO A 10 -4.60 -7.65 -19.28
C PRO A 10 -3.94 -8.52 -18.21
N SER A 11 -4.06 -9.85 -18.37
CA SER A 11 -3.35 -10.82 -17.57
C SER A 11 -2.98 -12.05 -18.40
N VAL A 12 -1.88 -12.69 -18.04
CA VAL A 12 -1.40 -13.93 -18.63
C VAL A 12 -0.78 -14.79 -17.52
N SER A 13 -1.00 -16.10 -17.60
CA SER A 13 -0.37 -17.06 -16.70
C SER A 13 0.01 -18.33 -17.45
N ALA A 14 1.08 -18.97 -16.99
CA ALA A 14 1.55 -20.24 -17.49
C ALA A 14 1.91 -21.16 -16.32
N GLY A 15 1.68 -22.45 -16.51
CA GLY A 15 2.06 -23.49 -15.55
C GLY A 15 2.55 -24.73 -16.28
N TRP A 16 3.70 -25.26 -15.83
CA TRP A 16 4.32 -26.44 -16.41
C TRP A 16 4.50 -27.52 -15.34
N VAL A 17 3.89 -28.68 -15.57
CA VAL A 17 4.00 -29.85 -14.68
C VAL A 17 5.19 -30.68 -15.13
N VAL A 18 6.37 -30.34 -14.61
CA VAL A 18 7.67 -30.85 -15.08
C VAL A 18 7.89 -32.35 -14.80
N ASN A 19 7.32 -32.85 -13.69
CA ASN A 19 7.47 -34.26 -13.33
C ASN A 19 6.71 -35.23 -14.26
N LYS A 20 5.91 -34.75 -15.18
CA LYS A 20 5.26 -35.57 -16.21
C LYS A 20 6.08 -35.71 -17.50
N GLU A 21 7.14 -34.94 -17.61
CA GLU A 21 8.04 -34.99 -18.77
C GLU A 21 8.92 -36.22 -18.75
N ASP A 22 9.29 -36.71 -19.92
CA ASP A 22 10.06 -37.98 -20.10
C ASP A 22 11.36 -38.02 -19.31
N PHE A 23 12.04 -36.89 -19.12
CA PHE A 23 13.30 -36.80 -18.38
C PHE A 23 13.14 -36.84 -16.85
N LEU A 24 11.94 -36.67 -16.29
CA LEU A 24 11.67 -36.70 -14.86
C LEU A 24 10.64 -37.73 -14.41
N LYS A 25 9.91 -38.35 -15.32
CA LYS A 25 8.82 -39.29 -14.99
C LYS A 25 9.25 -40.51 -14.15
N ASP A 26 10.50 -40.93 -14.29
CA ASP A 26 11.05 -42.12 -13.61
C ASP A 26 11.71 -41.77 -12.25
N VAL A 27 11.76 -40.50 -11.86
CA VAL A 27 12.34 -40.05 -10.59
C VAL A 27 11.35 -40.26 -9.47
N LYS A 28 11.38 -41.41 -8.81
CA LYS A 28 10.43 -41.81 -7.73
C LYS A 28 10.41 -40.86 -6.52
N LEU A 29 11.47 -40.08 -6.32
CA LEU A 29 11.57 -39.13 -5.21
C LEU A 29 10.60 -37.97 -5.37
N ILE A 30 10.38 -37.52 -6.64
CA ILE A 30 9.56 -36.37 -6.97
C ILE A 30 8.13 -36.83 -7.27
N SER A 31 7.20 -36.60 -6.35
CA SER A 31 5.79 -36.93 -6.55
C SER A 31 5.07 -35.92 -7.41
N TYR A 32 5.47 -34.65 -7.32
CA TYR A 32 4.91 -33.55 -8.08
C TYR A 32 5.90 -32.40 -8.16
N LEU A 33 6.06 -31.82 -9.36
CA LEU A 33 6.82 -30.60 -9.59
C LEU A 33 6.10 -29.77 -10.63
N LYS A 34 5.67 -28.57 -10.24
CA LYS A 34 5.03 -27.60 -11.13
C LYS A 34 5.75 -26.26 -11.04
N LEU A 35 6.11 -25.71 -12.17
CA LEU A 35 6.55 -24.32 -12.30
C LEU A 35 5.35 -23.43 -12.66
N ARG A 36 5.32 -22.24 -12.09
CA ARG A 36 4.25 -21.23 -12.31
C ARG A 36 4.89 -19.90 -12.63
N ALA A 37 4.28 -19.20 -13.58
CA ALA A 37 4.59 -17.81 -13.84
C ALA A 37 3.30 -17.08 -14.20
N SER A 38 3.10 -15.90 -13.65
CA SER A 38 1.97 -15.05 -13.97
C SER A 38 2.38 -13.59 -14.04
N TRP A 39 1.70 -12.86 -14.88
CA TRP A 39 1.74 -11.41 -14.91
C TRP A 39 0.33 -10.90 -15.20
N GLY A 40 -0.05 -9.82 -14.52
CA GLY A 40 -1.36 -9.23 -14.74
C GLY A 40 -1.46 -7.82 -14.20
N ALA A 41 -2.35 -7.07 -14.82
CA ALA A 41 -2.77 -5.76 -14.35
C ALA A 41 -4.17 -5.83 -13.76
N ASN A 42 -4.44 -5.07 -12.72
CA ASN A 42 -5.75 -4.89 -12.10
C ASN A 42 -6.01 -3.42 -11.79
N GLY A 43 -7.25 -2.99 -11.94
CA GLY A 43 -7.68 -1.63 -11.62
C GLY A 43 -8.50 -1.58 -10.35
N SER A 44 -8.29 -0.53 -9.57
CA SER A 44 -9.08 -0.27 -8.37
C SER A 44 -9.55 1.17 -8.32
N LYS A 45 -10.74 1.37 -7.75
CA LYS A 45 -11.30 2.66 -7.35
C LYS A 45 -11.89 2.59 -5.94
N SER A 46 -11.50 1.57 -5.17
CA SER A 46 -12.09 1.28 -3.86
C SER A 46 -11.97 2.43 -2.85
N ASN A 47 -10.97 3.29 -3.03
CA ASN A 47 -10.72 4.46 -2.19
C ASN A 47 -11.55 5.69 -2.59
N LEU A 48 -12.36 5.60 -3.65
CA LEU A 48 -13.21 6.69 -4.09
C LEU A 48 -14.62 6.51 -3.53
N PRO A 49 -15.13 7.43 -2.71
CA PRO A 49 -16.57 7.53 -2.46
C PRO A 49 -17.29 7.83 -3.79
N GLY A 50 -18.55 7.44 -3.92
CA GLY A 50 -19.32 7.74 -5.12
C GLY A 50 -19.41 9.26 -5.39
N ASN A 51 -19.64 9.65 -6.64
CA ASN A 51 -19.81 11.04 -7.10
C ASN A 51 -18.52 11.89 -7.16
N GLU A 52 -17.36 11.27 -7.36
CA GLU A 52 -16.10 12.01 -7.49
C GLU A 52 -15.97 12.75 -8.84
N ASP A 53 -16.88 12.49 -9.77
CA ASP A 53 -17.00 13.14 -11.08
C ASP A 53 -17.85 14.42 -11.05
N LYS A 54 -18.44 14.78 -9.88
CA LYS A 54 -19.37 15.90 -9.76
C LYS A 54 -18.86 16.94 -8.77
N GLU A 55 -18.85 18.18 -9.21
CA GLU A 55 -18.69 19.33 -8.33
C GLU A 55 -19.95 19.48 -7.47
N LEU A 56 -19.77 19.51 -6.17
CA LEU A 56 -20.86 19.64 -5.24
C LEU A 56 -20.90 21.05 -4.65
N TRP A 57 -22.09 21.62 -4.65
CA TRP A 57 -22.39 22.89 -4.05
C TRP A 57 -23.22 22.69 -2.80
N THR A 58 -22.92 23.46 -1.76
CA THR A 58 -23.75 23.50 -0.55
C THR A 58 -24.35 24.88 -0.39
N LEU A 59 -25.61 24.90 -0.01
CA LEU A 59 -26.35 26.12 0.31
C LEU A 59 -26.33 26.44 1.84
N ALA A 60 -25.76 25.50 2.63
CA ALA A 60 -25.78 25.62 4.08
C ALA A 60 -24.55 26.37 4.62
N GLY A 61 -24.79 27.26 5.61
CA GLY A 61 -23.72 27.83 6.43
C GLY A 61 -23.17 29.18 5.98
N ILE A 62 -23.32 29.57 4.72
CA ILE A 62 -22.92 30.90 4.25
C ILE A 62 -24.13 31.78 4.18
N ARG A 63 -24.08 32.91 4.89
CA ARG A 63 -25.10 33.96 4.86
C ARG A 63 -24.43 35.28 4.56
N TYR A 64 -25.03 36.06 3.68
CA TYR A 64 -24.65 37.44 3.41
C TYR A 64 -25.87 38.36 3.54
N PRO A 65 -25.70 39.58 4.06
CA PRO A 65 -26.78 40.53 4.13
C PRO A 65 -27.07 41.10 2.73
N ASP A 66 -28.33 41.19 2.39
CA ASP A 66 -28.80 41.95 1.23
C ASP A 66 -28.84 43.47 1.51
N ALA A 67 -29.26 44.27 0.52
CA ALA A 67 -29.33 45.71 0.65
C ALA A 67 -30.31 46.20 1.77
N THR A 68 -31.18 45.33 2.26
CA THR A 68 -32.13 45.62 3.36
C THR A 68 -31.62 45.14 4.71
N GLY A 69 -30.46 44.50 4.78
CA GLY A 69 -29.90 43.88 5.98
C GLY A 69 -30.45 42.48 6.28
N THR A 70 -31.29 41.92 5.41
CA THR A 70 -31.82 40.57 5.56
C THR A 70 -30.75 39.55 5.10
N TYR A 71 -30.50 38.52 5.92
CA TYR A 71 -29.53 37.49 5.60
C TYR A 71 -30.05 36.50 4.55
N GLN A 72 -29.40 36.46 3.43
CA GLN A 72 -29.64 35.51 2.33
C GLN A 72 -28.73 34.31 2.43
N SER A 73 -29.22 33.14 2.00
CA SER A 73 -28.40 31.94 1.92
C SER A 73 -27.48 31.99 0.68
N GLY A 74 -26.21 31.88 0.90
CA GLY A 74 -25.21 31.75 -0.17
C GLY A 74 -24.94 30.30 -0.55
N ALA A 75 -24.32 30.11 -1.70
CA ALA A 75 -23.81 28.84 -2.16
C ALA A 75 -22.26 28.83 -2.18
N GLN A 76 -21.66 27.74 -1.77
CA GLN A 76 -20.23 27.54 -1.89
C GLN A 76 -19.92 26.18 -2.50
N ILE A 77 -18.78 26.07 -3.14
CA ILE A 77 -18.26 24.79 -3.58
C ILE A 77 -17.84 23.99 -2.35
N SER A 78 -18.52 22.87 -2.10
CA SER A 78 -18.17 21.96 -1.01
C SER A 78 -17.13 20.92 -1.41
N LYS A 79 -16.99 20.67 -2.73
CA LYS A 79 -16.08 19.67 -3.27
C LYS A 79 -15.57 20.10 -4.64
N LEU A 80 -14.25 20.15 -4.76
CA LEU A 80 -13.56 20.34 -6.02
C LEU A 80 -13.45 19.00 -6.76
N VAL A 81 -13.44 19.07 -8.09
CA VAL A 81 -13.32 17.91 -8.97
C VAL A 81 -11.96 17.90 -9.62
N ASN A 82 -11.30 16.74 -9.60
CA ASN A 82 -10.14 16.48 -10.42
C ASN A 82 -10.57 15.73 -11.70
N LYS A 83 -10.52 16.41 -12.83
CA LYS A 83 -10.90 15.83 -14.13
C LYS A 83 -9.87 14.87 -14.70
N ASP A 84 -8.62 14.96 -14.23
CA ASP A 84 -7.47 14.17 -14.67
C ASP A 84 -7.24 12.93 -13.81
N LEU A 85 -8.15 12.65 -12.86
CA LEU A 85 -8.04 11.50 -11.97
C LEU A 85 -8.05 10.19 -12.76
N LYS A 86 -7.02 9.37 -12.57
CA LYS A 86 -6.84 8.05 -13.19
C LYS A 86 -7.20 6.93 -12.23
N TRP A 87 -7.47 5.74 -12.77
CA TRP A 87 -7.61 4.52 -11.99
C TRP A 87 -6.29 4.20 -11.27
N GLU A 88 -6.38 3.70 -10.05
CA GLU A 88 -5.27 2.96 -9.47
C GLU A 88 -5.03 1.72 -10.32
N ARG A 89 -3.80 1.52 -10.77
CA ARG A 89 -3.38 0.37 -11.55
C ARG A 89 -2.35 -0.42 -10.78
N THR A 90 -2.66 -1.66 -10.50
CA THR A 90 -1.72 -2.61 -9.91
C THR A 90 -1.26 -3.60 -10.96
N GLU A 91 0.05 -3.65 -11.20
CA GLU A 91 0.69 -4.69 -11.98
C GLU A 91 1.44 -5.64 -11.05
N MET A 92 1.28 -6.93 -11.27
CA MET A 92 1.94 -7.95 -10.49
C MET A 92 2.58 -8.99 -11.40
N ALA A 93 3.84 -9.27 -11.17
CA ALA A 93 4.55 -10.43 -11.70
C ALA A 93 4.81 -11.41 -10.55
N ASP A 94 4.57 -12.67 -10.81
CA ASP A 94 4.73 -13.76 -9.87
C ASP A 94 5.38 -14.95 -10.55
N ILE A 95 6.40 -15.54 -9.91
CA ILE A 95 7.10 -16.74 -10.36
C ILE A 95 7.25 -17.66 -9.16
N GLY A 96 6.78 -18.89 -9.31
CA GLY A 96 6.84 -19.84 -8.22
C GLY A 96 6.94 -21.28 -8.68
N PHE A 97 7.15 -22.16 -7.72
CA PHE A 97 7.10 -23.60 -7.96
C PHE A 97 6.49 -24.35 -6.78
N ASP A 98 5.82 -25.44 -7.12
CA ASP A 98 5.25 -26.40 -6.19
C ASP A 98 6.01 -27.71 -6.30
N LEU A 99 6.60 -28.19 -5.21
CA LEU A 99 7.34 -29.45 -5.12
C LEU A 99 6.70 -30.35 -4.08
N ARG A 100 6.46 -31.62 -4.44
CA ARG A 100 6.06 -32.66 -3.48
C ARG A 100 7.00 -33.85 -3.62
N LEU A 101 7.46 -34.35 -2.50
CA LEU A 101 8.43 -35.43 -2.41
C LEU A 101 7.87 -36.59 -1.59
N LEU A 102 8.49 -37.77 -1.73
CA LEU A 102 8.27 -38.97 -0.93
C LEU A 102 6.78 -39.36 -0.82
N ASN A 103 6.11 -39.54 -1.96
CA ASN A 103 4.70 -39.85 -2.06
C ASN A 103 3.81 -38.79 -1.34
N ASN A 104 4.11 -37.51 -1.61
CA ASN A 104 3.44 -36.33 -1.03
C ASN A 104 3.60 -36.13 0.48
N LYS A 105 4.57 -36.81 1.14
CA LYS A 105 4.85 -36.58 2.55
C LYS A 105 5.46 -35.21 2.83
N ILE A 106 6.29 -34.71 1.90
CA ILE A 106 6.87 -33.37 1.97
C ILE A 106 6.28 -32.53 0.87
N SER A 107 5.80 -31.34 1.22
CA SER A 107 5.39 -30.30 0.29
C SER A 107 6.26 -29.06 0.49
N PHE A 108 6.71 -28.46 -0.60
CA PHE A 108 7.45 -27.22 -0.58
C PHE A 108 6.93 -26.33 -1.70
N THR A 109 6.50 -25.12 -1.34
CA THR A 109 6.08 -24.08 -2.27
C THR A 109 6.97 -22.87 -2.07
N ALA A 110 7.42 -22.27 -3.16
CA ALA A 110 8.20 -21.04 -3.12
C ALA A 110 7.72 -20.11 -4.23
N ASP A 111 7.48 -18.86 -3.85
CA ASP A 111 7.01 -17.81 -4.74
C ASP A 111 7.87 -16.57 -4.57
N TRP A 112 8.19 -15.93 -5.68
CA TRP A 112 8.71 -14.57 -5.76
C TRP A 112 7.66 -13.71 -6.44
N TYR A 113 7.35 -12.56 -5.84
CA TYR A 113 6.43 -11.61 -6.41
C TYR A 113 7.01 -10.20 -6.47
N ASN A 114 6.55 -9.44 -7.46
CA ASN A 114 6.79 -8.01 -7.59
C ASN A 114 5.48 -7.32 -8.00
N LYS A 115 4.94 -6.53 -7.11
CA LYS A 115 3.67 -5.83 -7.25
C LYS A 115 3.91 -4.33 -7.26
N ASN A 116 3.59 -3.66 -8.37
CA ASN A 116 3.68 -2.22 -8.53
C ASN A 116 2.27 -1.61 -8.59
N THR A 117 1.97 -0.68 -7.71
CA THR A 117 0.68 0.03 -7.69
C THR A 117 0.92 1.49 -8.05
N GLU A 118 0.46 1.88 -9.22
CA GLU A 118 0.57 3.21 -9.78
C GLU A 118 -0.71 4.01 -9.58
N ASN A 119 -0.58 5.34 -9.64
CA ASN A 119 -1.71 6.27 -9.53
C ASN A 119 -2.52 6.07 -8.23
N LEU A 120 -1.85 5.79 -7.11
CA LEU A 120 -2.50 5.69 -5.81
C LEU A 120 -3.41 6.90 -5.58
N ILE A 121 -4.66 6.64 -5.20
CA ILE A 121 -5.67 7.69 -5.02
C ILE A 121 -5.64 8.13 -3.56
N ALA A 122 -5.39 9.43 -3.34
CA ALA A 122 -5.41 10.07 -2.03
C ALA A 122 -6.07 11.44 -2.09
N LEU A 123 -6.43 11.99 -0.93
CA LEU A 123 -6.87 13.39 -0.85
C LEU A 123 -5.68 14.30 -1.13
N GLY A 124 -5.88 15.22 -2.07
CA GLY A 124 -4.89 16.24 -2.39
C GLY A 124 -4.75 17.27 -1.27
N THR A 125 -3.57 17.85 -1.14
CA THR A 125 -3.32 18.99 -0.25
C THR A 125 -3.31 20.27 -1.08
N PHE A 126 -4.29 21.15 -0.82
CA PHE A 126 -4.40 22.43 -1.51
C PHE A 126 -4.44 23.57 -0.49
N PRO A 127 -3.98 24.78 -0.84
CA PRO A 127 -4.11 25.93 0.03
C PRO A 127 -5.59 26.18 0.38
N MET A 128 -5.87 26.55 1.61
CA MET A 128 -7.25 26.85 2.07
C MET A 128 -7.89 28.00 1.28
N SER A 129 -7.10 28.82 0.61
CA SER A 129 -7.57 29.90 -0.29
C SER A 129 -8.33 29.38 -1.53
N THR A 130 -8.28 28.09 -1.85
CA THR A 130 -9.07 27.50 -2.94
C THR A 130 -10.57 27.46 -2.65
N GLY A 131 -10.98 27.56 -1.36
CA GLY A 131 -12.37 27.76 -0.95
C GLY A 131 -13.28 26.54 -1.08
N GLY A 132 -12.77 25.36 -1.48
CA GLY A 132 -13.55 24.12 -1.61
C GLY A 132 -12.93 22.95 -0.85
N GLY A 133 -13.69 21.85 -0.74
CA GLY A 133 -13.17 20.59 -0.22
C GLY A 133 -12.07 20.02 -1.11
N MET A 134 -11.12 19.33 -0.51
CA MET A 134 -9.98 18.74 -1.21
C MET A 134 -10.42 17.67 -2.22
N PRO A 135 -10.00 17.76 -3.49
CA PRO A 135 -10.27 16.72 -4.47
C PRO A 135 -9.34 15.52 -4.26
N PHE A 136 -9.76 14.37 -4.76
CA PHE A 136 -8.87 13.24 -4.89
C PHE A 136 -7.87 13.46 -6.02
N VAL A 137 -6.63 13.03 -5.79
CA VAL A 137 -5.51 13.09 -6.75
C VAL A 137 -4.82 11.74 -6.83
N ASN A 138 -4.09 11.51 -7.91
CA ASN A 138 -3.16 10.41 -7.97
C ASN A 138 -1.88 10.86 -7.23
N ALA A 139 -1.56 10.21 -6.13
CA ALA A 139 -0.54 10.67 -5.18
C ALA A 139 0.85 10.09 -5.45
N GLY A 140 0.93 8.94 -6.13
CA GLY A 140 2.22 8.32 -6.43
C GLY A 140 2.14 6.84 -6.72
N THR A 141 3.30 6.19 -6.63
CA THR A 141 3.51 4.78 -6.95
C THR A 141 4.18 4.06 -5.78
N VAL A 142 3.68 2.86 -5.46
CA VAL A 142 4.25 2.00 -4.41
C VAL A 142 4.60 0.63 -4.98
N ASN A 143 5.81 0.18 -4.70
CA ASN A 143 6.29 -1.14 -5.05
C ASN A 143 6.32 -2.06 -3.82
N ASN A 144 5.83 -3.28 -3.98
CA ASN A 144 5.88 -4.35 -3.00
C ASN A 144 6.51 -5.57 -3.65
N LYS A 145 7.60 -6.08 -3.11
CA LYS A 145 8.26 -7.29 -3.60
C LYS A 145 8.75 -8.14 -2.47
N GLY A 146 8.79 -9.45 -2.71
CA GLY A 146 9.22 -10.37 -1.68
C GLY A 146 9.27 -11.81 -2.14
N PHE A 147 9.53 -12.68 -1.15
CA PHE A 147 9.50 -14.12 -1.30
C PHE A 147 8.55 -14.71 -0.27
N GLU A 148 7.86 -15.76 -0.67
CA GLU A 148 7.00 -16.56 0.20
C GLU A 148 7.43 -18.02 0.10
N PHE A 149 7.53 -18.69 1.25
CA PHE A 149 7.92 -20.09 1.35
C PHE A 149 6.95 -20.81 2.26
N GLU A 150 6.52 -22.00 1.82
CA GLU A 150 5.73 -22.91 2.61
C GLU A 150 6.40 -24.28 2.58
N LEU A 151 6.67 -24.86 3.76
CA LEU A 151 7.17 -26.20 3.94
C LEU A 151 6.18 -27.01 4.76
N GLY A 152 5.69 -28.11 4.22
CA GLY A 152 4.78 -29.02 4.88
C GLY A 152 5.38 -30.41 4.99
N TYR A 153 5.09 -31.09 6.09
CA TYR A 153 5.33 -32.51 6.27
C TYR A 153 4.07 -33.21 6.77
N THR A 154 3.71 -34.34 6.16
CA THR A 154 2.52 -35.11 6.57
C THR A 154 2.88 -36.60 6.57
N ASN A 155 2.60 -37.28 7.70
CA ASN A 155 2.70 -38.70 7.82
C ASN A 155 1.31 -39.32 8.02
N ASN A 156 0.85 -40.06 7.00
CA ASN A 156 -0.45 -40.72 6.99
C ASN A 156 -0.34 -42.26 6.89
N ASP A 157 0.87 -42.82 6.93
CA ASP A 157 1.12 -44.26 6.66
C ASP A 157 0.83 -45.15 7.87
N ASN A 158 0.77 -44.59 9.07
CA ASN A 158 0.61 -45.35 10.32
C ASN A 158 -0.73 -45.02 11.01
N GLU A 159 -1.07 -45.76 12.06
CA GLU A 159 -2.24 -45.49 12.90
C GLU A 159 -2.16 -44.09 13.52
N PHE A 160 -0.96 -43.64 13.93
CA PHE A 160 -0.70 -42.28 14.38
C PHE A 160 -0.36 -41.40 13.21
N ARG A 161 -1.29 -40.49 12.88
CA ARG A 161 -1.17 -39.53 11.76
C ARG A 161 -0.84 -38.17 12.33
N TYR A 162 0.13 -37.49 11.70
CA TYR A 162 0.54 -36.14 12.10
C TYR A 162 1.05 -35.33 10.92
N GLY A 163 0.99 -34.03 11.05
CA GLY A 163 1.52 -33.09 10.07
C GLY A 163 2.03 -31.83 10.77
N ALA A 164 2.98 -31.20 10.12
CA ALA A 164 3.52 -29.91 10.52
C ALA A 164 3.70 -29.04 9.28
N SER A 165 3.50 -27.73 9.41
CA SER A 165 3.79 -26.77 8.36
C SER A 165 4.52 -25.55 8.92
N LEU A 166 5.38 -24.97 8.09
CA LEU A 166 6.13 -23.76 8.36
C LEU A 166 5.95 -22.80 7.17
N ASN A 167 5.51 -21.59 7.45
CA ASN A 167 5.39 -20.52 6.47
C ASN A 167 6.39 -19.42 6.80
N PHE A 168 7.08 -18.91 5.80
CA PHE A 168 8.00 -17.79 5.92
C PHE A 168 7.82 -16.85 4.74
N SER A 169 7.71 -15.55 5.02
CA SER A 169 7.61 -14.52 3.98
C SER A 169 8.53 -13.36 4.25
N THR A 170 8.98 -12.72 3.17
CA THR A 170 9.68 -11.44 3.19
C THR A 170 8.88 -10.41 2.42
N LEU A 171 8.93 -9.16 2.86
CA LEU A 171 8.30 -8.05 2.16
C LEU A 171 9.24 -6.85 2.18
N LYS A 172 9.53 -6.31 1.00
CA LYS A 172 10.07 -4.96 0.83
C LYS A 172 8.98 -4.07 0.23
N ASN A 173 8.54 -3.09 0.99
CA ASN A 173 7.60 -2.05 0.57
C ASN A 173 8.37 -0.75 0.37
N GLU A 174 8.10 -0.03 -0.73
CA GLU A 174 8.80 1.22 -1.05
C GLU A 174 7.90 2.14 -1.88
N VAL A 175 7.81 3.40 -1.51
CA VAL A 175 7.24 4.47 -2.35
C VAL A 175 8.28 4.81 -3.40
N THR A 176 8.01 4.48 -4.66
CA THR A 176 8.97 4.66 -5.76
C THR A 176 8.80 5.99 -6.48
N GLN A 177 7.63 6.59 -6.37
CA GLN A 177 7.34 7.89 -6.96
C GLN A 177 6.29 8.61 -6.12
N LEU A 178 6.47 9.92 -5.95
CA LEU A 178 5.51 10.79 -5.29
C LEU A 178 5.09 11.88 -6.29
N ASP A 179 3.81 11.90 -6.64
CA ASP A 179 3.25 12.84 -7.63
C ASP A 179 2.75 14.16 -6.99
N VAL A 180 2.95 14.30 -5.68
CA VAL A 180 2.66 15.52 -4.92
C VAL A 180 3.97 16.20 -4.50
N ASN A 181 3.97 17.53 -4.45
CA ASN A 181 5.19 18.35 -4.29
C ASN A 181 5.88 18.26 -2.93
N ALA A 182 5.38 17.47 -1.98
CA ALA A 182 5.96 17.33 -0.65
C ALA A 182 5.57 15.99 -0.02
N PRO A 183 6.35 15.48 0.94
CA PRO A 183 5.95 14.33 1.74
C PRO A 183 4.58 14.54 2.38
N VAL A 184 3.73 13.51 2.32
CA VAL A 184 2.38 13.56 2.89
C VAL A 184 2.43 13.07 4.33
N ALA A 185 1.98 13.92 5.26
CA ALA A 185 1.83 13.54 6.65
C ALA A 185 0.62 12.62 6.84
N GLY A 186 0.80 11.56 7.62
CA GLY A 186 -0.25 10.61 7.96
C GLY A 186 -0.81 10.85 9.35
N ALA A 187 -0.84 9.79 10.17
CA ALA A 187 -1.38 9.88 11.52
C ALA A 187 -0.58 10.83 12.41
N SER A 188 -1.29 11.59 13.23
CA SER A 188 -0.71 12.53 14.19
C SER A 188 -1.19 12.23 15.62
N VAL A 189 -0.30 12.49 16.59
CA VAL A 189 -0.61 12.43 18.03
C VAL A 189 -0.16 13.72 18.68
N ARG A 190 -1.06 14.37 19.40
CA ARG A 190 -0.82 15.66 20.08
C ARG A 190 -0.19 16.74 19.18
N GLY A 191 -0.60 16.76 17.90
CA GLY A 191 -0.11 17.75 16.92
C GLY A 191 1.23 17.36 16.23
N TYR A 192 1.84 16.24 16.60
CA TYR A 192 3.04 15.74 15.93
C TYR A 192 2.70 14.64 14.93
N ASN A 193 3.13 14.80 13.68
CA ASN A 193 2.95 13.78 12.66
C ASN A 193 3.91 12.62 12.91
N LEU A 194 3.36 11.41 13.07
CA LEU A 194 4.13 10.21 13.38
C LEU A 194 4.48 9.40 12.15
N THR A 195 3.59 9.39 11.16
CA THR A 195 3.77 8.61 9.94
C THR A 195 3.85 9.52 8.73
N TRP A 196 4.61 9.05 7.72
CA TRP A 196 4.88 9.82 6.52
C TRP A 196 4.81 8.94 5.28
N PHE A 197 4.38 9.54 4.18
CA PHE A 197 4.42 8.98 2.84
C PHE A 197 5.44 9.78 2.04
N GLU A 198 6.61 9.20 1.78
CA GLU A 198 7.79 9.88 1.23
C GLU A 198 8.51 8.93 0.28
N GLU A 199 9.01 9.44 -0.84
CA GLU A 199 9.75 8.67 -1.84
C GLU A 199 11.00 8.04 -1.25
N GLY A 200 11.28 6.78 -1.62
CA GLY A 200 12.39 5.98 -1.12
C GLY A 200 12.17 5.34 0.25
N GLN A 201 11.02 5.55 0.88
CA GLN A 201 10.67 5.00 2.18
C GLN A 201 9.50 4.00 2.07
N PRO A 202 9.31 3.12 3.05
CA PRO A 202 8.09 2.33 3.15
C PRO A 202 6.86 3.23 3.30
N ILE A 203 5.71 2.76 2.80
CA ILE A 203 4.44 3.48 2.94
C ILE A 203 4.10 3.69 4.43
N TRP A 204 3.78 4.93 4.82
CA TRP A 204 3.42 5.32 6.18
C TRP A 204 4.46 4.94 7.24
N TYR A 205 5.76 5.04 6.92
CA TYR A 205 6.82 4.77 7.86
C TYR A 205 6.81 5.75 9.04
N PHE A 206 7.27 5.30 10.20
CA PHE A 206 7.38 6.14 11.38
C PHE A 206 8.62 7.03 11.29
N LYS A 207 8.44 8.32 11.50
CA LYS A 207 9.52 9.31 11.54
C LYS A 207 9.48 10.06 12.86
N GLY A 208 10.56 10.05 13.60
CA GLY A 208 10.67 10.70 14.89
C GLY A 208 12.12 10.93 15.29
N TYR A 209 12.30 11.60 16.40
CA TYR A 209 13.60 11.81 16.97
C TYR A 209 14.04 10.59 17.77
N LYS A 210 15.31 10.19 17.59
CA LYS A 210 15.93 9.19 18.46
C LYS A 210 16.25 9.86 19.78
N THR A 211 15.81 9.28 20.90
CA THR A 211 16.14 9.76 22.23
C THR A 211 17.48 9.18 22.67
N ASP A 212 18.32 10.00 23.28
CA ASP A 212 19.60 9.59 23.87
C ASP A 212 19.48 9.19 25.35
N GLY A 213 18.28 9.30 25.91
CA GLY A 213 18.00 8.98 27.30
C GLY A 213 17.13 10.03 27.98
N ILE A 214 17.07 9.95 29.29
CA ILE A 214 16.36 10.88 30.17
C ILE A 214 17.41 11.45 31.14
N PHE A 215 17.35 12.74 31.41
CA PHE A 215 18.21 13.34 32.44
C PHE A 215 17.88 12.76 33.82
N ASP A 216 18.90 12.23 34.52
CA ASP A 216 18.69 11.63 35.83
C ASP A 216 18.45 12.69 36.91
N ASN A 217 18.93 13.90 36.70
CA ASN A 217 18.78 15.00 37.64
C ASN A 217 18.87 16.37 36.95
N LYS A 218 18.49 17.42 37.72
CA LYS A 218 18.53 18.79 37.24
C LYS A 218 19.92 19.28 36.84
N ALA A 219 20.96 18.88 37.52
CA ALA A 219 22.34 19.35 37.24
C ALA A 219 22.78 18.83 35.85
N GLU A 220 22.42 17.66 35.46
CA GLU A 220 22.66 17.10 34.13
C GLU A 220 21.91 17.88 33.05
N ALA A 221 20.66 18.17 33.27
CA ALA A 221 19.84 18.99 32.37
C ALA A 221 20.42 20.40 32.20
N ASP A 222 20.82 21.05 33.31
CA ASP A 222 21.41 22.37 33.30
C ASP A 222 22.79 22.39 32.56
N SER A 223 23.58 21.33 32.71
CA SER A 223 24.87 21.21 31.99
C SER A 223 24.64 21.02 30.48
N TYR A 224 23.64 20.24 30.10
CA TYR A 224 23.23 20.05 28.71
C TYR A 224 22.69 21.35 28.09
N ASN A 225 21.84 22.07 28.81
CA ASN A 225 21.30 23.36 28.39
C ASN A 225 22.43 24.38 28.15
N THR A 226 23.43 24.41 29.06
CA THR A 226 24.61 25.30 28.94
C THR A 226 25.44 24.92 27.70
N LYS A 227 25.64 23.63 27.45
CA LYS A 227 26.47 23.13 26.34
C LYS A 227 25.83 23.38 24.97
N TYR A 228 24.49 23.23 24.86
CA TYR A 228 23.79 23.27 23.58
C TYR A 228 22.90 24.50 23.39
N GLY A 229 22.85 25.41 24.36
CA GLY A 229 22.02 26.62 24.30
C GLY A 229 20.53 26.34 24.32
N THR A 230 20.11 25.27 24.96
CA THR A 230 18.73 24.86 25.11
C THR A 230 18.13 25.27 26.45
N THR A 231 16.81 25.19 26.61
CA THR A 231 16.11 25.42 27.88
C THR A 231 15.06 24.35 28.04
N PHE A 232 15.22 23.47 29.00
CA PHE A 232 14.24 22.45 29.40
C PHE A 232 13.75 22.71 30.80
#